data_5b2c3a371043d6ba4b8f6459ada9a1b8
#
_entry.id   5b2c3a371043d6ba4b8f6459ada9a1b8
#
_cell.length_a   1.000
_cell.length_b   1.000
_cell.length_c   1.000
_cell.angle_alpha   90.00
_cell.angle_beta   90.00
_cell.angle_gamma   90.00
#
_symmetry.space_group_name_H-M   'P 1'
#
loop_
_entity.id
_entity.type
_entity.pdbx_description
1 polymer ?
#
loop_
_entity_poly.entity_id
_entity_poly.type
_entity_poly.pdbx_seq_one_letter_code
_entity_poly.pdbx_strand_id
1 'polypeptide(L)'
;MGKIIGIDLGTTNSCVSVIEGGEAVVIANAEGARTTPSVVAFSKDGERMVGNVAKRQAITNPDRTISSIKRHMGSDYKVDIDGKAYTPQEISAIILQKLKADAESYLGEKVTEAVITVPAYFTDAQRQATKDAGKIAGLDVKRIINEPTAAALAFGIDKEDDQKVMVYDLGGGTFDVSIIEMGDGVQEVLATAGNNKLGGDDFDKKVMDWIVSEFKKTSGIDLSGDKMAMQRVKEAAEKAKIDLSGMTTAQISLPFITQDATGPKHLELTLSRAQFNQMTADLVEATMGPVRQAMNDSGLSMSEIDKVLLVGGSTRIPAVQEAIEKFSGKKPFKGINPDECVAMGAALQGGVLGGDVKGLLLLDVTPLSLGIETMGGVNTVIIERNTTIPTKKSQIFSTAADNQTSVEVHVLQGERQFAKDNKTLGMFHLDGILPARRGVPQIEVTFDIDANGIVHVSAKDLGTGKEQHISITASSNMSKEDIEKAVKEAEQFAEEDKKKREAVDLKNNAEQLAYQTEQLLSENGDKFTADDKSALETKVAALKEALNGDNTDAIKSAQDDLQNKFYEVSQKLYQAAQAAQGADAQGAPGADPNAQAGGDGYTDADFTEVDDN
;
A
#
# COMPACT_ATOMS: atom_id res chain seq x y z
N MET A 1 -2.21 -25.29 -3.98
CA MET A 1 -2.69 -23.96 -4.38
C MET A 1 -1.58 -22.98 -4.08
N GLY A 2 -1.35 -21.99 -4.95
CA GLY A 2 -0.37 -20.93 -4.66
C GLY A 2 -0.78 -20.12 -3.43
N LYS A 3 0.17 -19.45 -2.79
CA LYS A 3 -0.12 -18.56 -1.65
C LYS A 3 -0.93 -17.34 -2.10
N ILE A 4 -1.97 -16.98 -1.36
CA ILE A 4 -2.72 -15.74 -1.54
C ILE A 4 -2.09 -14.68 -0.64
N ILE A 5 -1.58 -13.59 -1.22
CA ILE A 5 -1.00 -12.50 -0.45
C ILE A 5 -2.05 -11.46 -0.07
N GLY A 6 -1.86 -10.84 1.10
CA GLY A 6 -2.64 -9.68 1.54
C GLY A 6 -1.87 -8.40 1.28
N ILE A 7 -2.51 -7.44 0.61
CA ILE A 7 -1.89 -6.17 0.26
C ILE A 7 -2.71 -5.01 0.84
N ASP A 8 -2.04 -4.19 1.63
CA ASP A 8 -2.48 -2.82 1.91
C ASP A 8 -1.91 -1.90 0.84
N LEU A 9 -2.76 -1.44 -0.08
CA LEU A 9 -2.40 -0.45 -1.10
C LEU A 9 -2.67 0.95 -0.55
N GLY A 10 -1.79 1.44 0.33
CA GLY A 10 -1.96 2.73 1.01
C GLY A 10 -1.67 3.96 0.13
N THR A 11 -2.18 5.12 0.52
CA THR A 11 -1.94 6.39 -0.18
C THR A 11 -0.47 6.80 -0.15
N THR A 12 0.16 6.68 1.02
CA THR A 12 1.56 7.09 1.26
C THR A 12 2.51 5.91 1.28
N ASN A 13 2.14 4.84 1.98
CA ASN A 13 2.92 3.60 2.08
C ASN A 13 2.01 2.42 1.82
N SER A 14 2.55 1.39 1.21
CA SER A 14 1.90 0.09 0.98
C SER A 14 2.63 -1.01 1.75
N CYS A 15 1.92 -2.06 2.08
CA CYS A 15 2.44 -3.19 2.84
C CYS A 15 1.94 -4.51 2.24
N VAL A 16 2.74 -5.56 2.31
CA VAL A 16 2.35 -6.91 1.85
C VAL A 16 2.59 -7.94 2.94
N SER A 17 1.67 -8.87 3.08
CA SER A 17 1.70 -9.93 4.09
C SER A 17 1.23 -11.25 3.50
N VAL A 18 1.58 -12.35 4.14
CA VAL A 18 1.21 -13.72 3.75
C VAL A 18 0.93 -14.56 4.99
N ILE A 19 0.17 -15.65 4.85
CA ILE A 19 -0.01 -16.63 5.94
C ILE A 19 1.10 -17.67 5.88
N GLU A 20 1.84 -17.76 6.99
CA GLU A 20 2.84 -18.81 7.25
C GLU A 20 2.60 -19.44 8.62
N GLY A 21 2.54 -20.75 8.67
CA GLY A 21 2.29 -21.47 9.93
C GLY A 21 0.96 -21.15 10.64
N GLY A 22 -0.01 -20.55 9.90
CA GLY A 22 -1.29 -20.10 10.46
C GLY A 22 -1.29 -18.64 10.92
N GLU A 23 -0.14 -17.96 10.91
CA GLU A 23 0.02 -16.56 11.32
C GLU A 23 0.22 -15.62 10.12
N ALA A 24 -0.19 -14.37 10.27
CA ALA A 24 0.04 -13.35 9.25
C ALA A 24 1.44 -12.74 9.41
N VAL A 25 2.29 -12.94 8.41
CA VAL A 25 3.67 -12.45 8.37
C VAL A 25 3.80 -11.31 7.37
N VAL A 26 4.31 -10.15 7.81
CA VAL A 26 4.61 -9.03 6.92
C VAL A 26 5.91 -9.27 6.18
N ILE A 27 5.86 -9.22 4.86
CA ILE A 27 7.01 -9.40 3.99
C ILE A 27 7.82 -8.10 3.90
N ALA A 28 9.11 -8.17 4.22
CA ALA A 28 10.01 -7.06 4.01
C ALA A 28 10.32 -6.89 2.51
N ASN A 29 10.42 -5.64 2.06
CA ASN A 29 10.83 -5.34 0.70
C ASN A 29 12.34 -5.59 0.49
N ALA A 30 12.83 -5.43 -0.74
CA ALA A 30 14.24 -5.65 -1.10
C ALA A 30 15.22 -4.76 -0.33
N GLU A 31 14.77 -3.62 0.21
CA GLU A 31 15.56 -2.73 1.05
C GLU A 31 15.48 -3.07 2.55
N GLY A 32 14.81 -4.18 2.92
CA GLY A 32 14.62 -4.63 4.30
C GLY A 32 13.53 -3.87 5.08
N ALA A 33 12.77 -2.98 4.44
CA ALA A 33 11.69 -2.25 5.09
C ALA A 33 10.37 -3.05 5.02
N ARG A 34 9.57 -2.97 6.06
CA ARG A 34 8.26 -3.67 6.16
C ARG A 34 7.14 -2.95 5.43
N THR A 35 7.35 -1.69 5.05
CA THR A 35 6.46 -0.90 4.20
C THR A 35 7.22 -0.34 3.01
N THR A 36 6.53 -0.13 1.90
CA THR A 36 7.06 0.43 0.67
C THR A 36 6.34 1.74 0.37
N PRO A 37 7.04 2.88 0.22
CA PRO A 37 6.40 4.13 -0.20
C PRO A 37 5.61 3.95 -1.49
N SER A 38 4.36 4.43 -1.52
CA SER A 38 3.48 4.41 -2.68
C SER A 38 3.87 5.51 -3.67
N VAL A 39 5.13 5.49 -4.09
CA VAL A 39 5.75 6.48 -4.98
C VAL A 39 6.28 5.76 -6.20
N VAL A 40 5.93 6.27 -7.38
CA VAL A 40 6.43 5.78 -8.68
C VAL A 40 7.17 6.91 -9.36
N ALA A 41 8.33 6.62 -9.92
CA ALA A 41 9.07 7.58 -10.73
C ALA A 41 9.56 6.95 -12.04
N PHE A 42 9.77 7.80 -13.02
CA PHE A 42 10.30 7.41 -14.33
C PHE A 42 11.63 8.14 -14.56
N SER A 43 12.67 7.41 -14.88
CA SER A 43 13.96 8.00 -15.29
C SER A 43 13.84 8.66 -16.67
N LYS A 44 14.85 9.40 -17.07
CA LYS A 44 14.94 9.97 -18.44
C LYS A 44 14.97 8.88 -19.52
N ASP A 45 15.48 7.71 -19.18
CA ASP A 45 15.61 6.57 -20.09
C ASP A 45 14.38 5.63 -20.04
N GLY A 46 13.30 6.07 -19.34
CA GLY A 46 12.04 5.34 -19.24
C GLY A 46 12.02 4.23 -18.19
N GLU A 47 13.06 4.10 -17.35
CA GLU A 47 13.09 3.13 -16.27
C GLU A 47 12.07 3.48 -15.20
N ARG A 48 11.35 2.46 -14.70
CA ARG A 48 10.37 2.60 -13.63
C ARG A 48 11.02 2.34 -12.27
N MET A 49 10.84 3.28 -11.37
CA MET A 49 11.31 3.18 -9.99
C MET A 49 10.12 3.21 -9.05
N VAL A 50 10.13 2.40 -7.99
CA VAL A 50 9.05 2.32 -7.00
C VAL A 50 9.62 2.34 -5.59
N GLY A 51 8.88 2.93 -4.66
CA GLY A 51 9.25 2.92 -3.25
C GLY A 51 10.32 3.94 -2.90
N ASN A 52 11.26 3.54 -2.06
CA ASN A 52 12.31 4.42 -1.56
C ASN A 52 13.22 4.98 -2.67
N VAL A 53 13.51 4.18 -3.69
CA VAL A 53 14.32 4.62 -4.83
C VAL A 53 13.62 5.77 -5.57
N ALA A 54 12.32 5.63 -5.83
CA ALA A 54 11.51 6.68 -6.43
C ALA A 54 11.41 7.93 -5.53
N LYS A 55 11.20 7.74 -4.22
CA LYS A 55 11.10 8.85 -3.26
C LYS A 55 12.40 9.65 -3.15
N ARG A 56 13.56 8.99 -3.10
CA ARG A 56 14.87 9.67 -2.96
C ARG A 56 15.22 10.59 -4.11
N GLN A 57 14.82 10.28 -5.34
CA GLN A 57 15.12 11.08 -6.52
C GLN A 57 14.04 12.13 -6.85
N ALA A 58 12.95 12.17 -6.07
CA ALA A 58 11.80 13.06 -6.32
C ALA A 58 12.19 14.55 -6.40
N ILE A 59 13.17 15.00 -5.61
CA ILE A 59 13.67 16.38 -5.62
C ILE A 59 14.27 16.76 -6.98
N THR A 60 15.05 15.85 -7.57
CA THR A 60 15.74 16.10 -8.83
C THR A 60 14.91 15.74 -10.07
N ASN A 61 13.81 15.04 -9.86
CA ASN A 61 12.93 14.57 -10.93
C ASN A 61 11.43 14.73 -10.55
N PRO A 62 10.99 15.93 -10.14
CA PRO A 62 9.62 16.12 -9.61
C PRO A 62 8.54 15.91 -10.68
N ASP A 63 8.80 16.24 -11.95
CA ASP A 63 7.84 16.11 -13.03
C ASP A 63 7.54 14.66 -13.44
N ARG A 64 8.42 13.73 -13.10
CA ARG A 64 8.29 12.31 -13.41
C ARG A 64 8.14 11.44 -12.17
N THR A 65 7.84 12.04 -11.01
CA THR A 65 7.62 11.35 -9.75
C THR A 65 6.19 11.55 -9.28
N ILE A 66 5.48 10.44 -9.11
CA ILE A 66 4.06 10.39 -8.76
C ILE A 66 3.94 9.88 -7.33
N SER A 67 3.26 10.63 -6.48
CA SER A 67 2.88 10.24 -5.12
C SER A 67 1.37 10.42 -4.92
N SER A 68 0.81 9.74 -3.90
CA SER A 68 -0.60 9.88 -3.48
C SER A 68 -1.62 9.59 -4.60
N ILE A 69 -1.27 8.76 -5.58
CA ILE A 69 -2.13 8.45 -6.73
C ILE A 69 -3.47 7.84 -6.32
N LYS A 70 -3.54 7.14 -5.18
CA LYS A 70 -4.76 6.54 -4.63
C LYS A 70 -5.88 7.55 -4.44
N ARG A 71 -5.58 8.83 -4.18
CA ARG A 71 -6.58 9.92 -4.06
C ARG A 71 -7.33 10.20 -5.36
N HIS A 72 -6.82 9.72 -6.49
CA HIS A 72 -7.39 9.90 -7.84
C HIS A 72 -8.04 8.62 -8.39
N MET A 73 -8.05 7.51 -7.62
CA MET A 73 -8.68 6.27 -8.04
C MET A 73 -10.16 6.49 -8.38
N GLY A 74 -10.64 5.85 -9.44
CA GLY A 74 -12.03 5.97 -9.89
C GLY A 74 -12.40 7.33 -10.49
N SER A 75 -11.39 8.15 -10.87
CA SER A 75 -11.57 9.43 -11.58
C SER A 75 -10.93 9.39 -12.98
N ASP A 76 -11.19 10.40 -13.78
CA ASP A 76 -10.61 10.61 -15.12
C ASP A 76 -9.21 11.26 -15.09
N TYR A 77 -8.64 11.41 -13.91
CA TYR A 77 -7.30 11.96 -13.72
C TYR A 77 -6.25 11.16 -14.50
N LYS A 78 -5.33 11.87 -15.13
CA LYS A 78 -4.21 11.27 -15.86
C LYS A 78 -2.92 12.00 -15.54
N VAL A 79 -1.84 11.25 -15.47
CA VAL A 79 -0.47 11.78 -15.34
C VAL A 79 0.20 11.65 -16.69
N ASP A 80 0.66 12.75 -17.27
CA ASP A 80 1.47 12.70 -18.48
C ASP A 80 2.95 12.52 -18.13
N ILE A 81 3.55 11.48 -18.68
CA ILE A 81 4.99 11.20 -18.57
C ILE A 81 5.52 11.00 -19.99
N ASP A 82 6.29 11.96 -20.46
CA ASP A 82 6.93 11.94 -21.78
C ASP A 82 5.95 11.72 -22.94
N GLY A 83 4.74 12.31 -22.83
CA GLY A 83 3.69 12.20 -23.86
C GLY A 83 2.83 10.93 -23.74
N LYS A 84 3.07 10.09 -22.73
CA LYS A 84 2.20 8.96 -22.38
C LYS A 84 1.35 9.34 -21.16
N ALA A 85 0.02 9.29 -21.33
CA ALA A 85 -0.92 9.54 -20.25
C ALA A 85 -1.18 8.24 -19.47
N TYR A 86 -0.87 8.24 -18.17
CA TYR A 86 -1.11 7.12 -17.26
C TYR A 86 -2.34 7.38 -16.39
N THR A 87 -3.19 6.38 -16.26
CA THR A 87 -4.34 6.39 -15.35
C THR A 87 -3.90 6.09 -13.90
N PRO A 88 -4.70 6.43 -12.89
CA PRO A 88 -4.42 6.03 -11.50
C PRO A 88 -4.28 4.52 -11.32
N GLN A 89 -5.04 3.71 -12.08
CA GLN A 89 -4.97 2.26 -12.07
C GLN A 89 -3.61 1.75 -12.56
N GLU A 90 -3.08 2.31 -13.66
CA GLU A 90 -1.78 1.92 -14.21
C GLU A 90 -0.64 2.27 -13.24
N ILE A 91 -0.67 3.47 -12.63
CA ILE A 91 0.34 3.85 -11.62
C ILE A 91 0.24 2.96 -10.38
N SER A 92 -0.97 2.68 -9.90
CA SER A 92 -1.19 1.76 -8.77
C SER A 92 -0.74 0.34 -9.10
N ALA A 93 -0.94 -0.12 -10.35
CA ALA A 93 -0.46 -1.42 -10.80
C ALA A 93 1.06 -1.55 -10.73
N ILE A 94 1.80 -0.48 -11.03
CA ILE A 94 3.28 -0.47 -10.90
C ILE A 94 3.69 -0.68 -9.43
N ILE A 95 2.97 -0.08 -8.46
CA ILE A 95 3.20 -0.31 -7.04
C ILE A 95 2.90 -1.77 -6.69
N LEU A 96 1.75 -2.29 -7.14
CA LEU A 96 1.34 -3.68 -6.89
C LEU A 96 2.33 -4.69 -7.49
N GLN A 97 2.89 -4.41 -8.67
CA GLN A 97 3.93 -5.24 -9.28
C GLN A 97 5.19 -5.32 -8.41
N LYS A 98 5.62 -4.20 -7.81
CA LYS A 98 6.75 -4.19 -6.86
C LYS A 98 6.46 -5.05 -5.64
N LEU A 99 5.28 -4.90 -5.02
CA LEU A 99 4.89 -5.69 -3.85
C LEU A 99 4.78 -7.20 -4.19
N LYS A 100 4.24 -7.52 -5.37
CA LYS A 100 4.21 -8.88 -5.90
C LYS A 100 5.61 -9.46 -6.05
N ALA A 101 6.53 -8.70 -6.66
CA ALA A 101 7.91 -9.13 -6.86
C ALA A 101 8.66 -9.34 -5.53
N ASP A 102 8.42 -8.48 -4.54
CA ASP A 102 8.96 -8.66 -3.19
C ASP A 102 8.41 -9.93 -2.54
N ALA A 103 7.10 -10.20 -2.68
CA ALA A 103 6.48 -11.41 -2.17
C ALA A 103 7.01 -12.67 -2.88
N GLU A 104 7.16 -12.65 -4.21
CA GLU A 104 7.74 -13.75 -4.98
C GLU A 104 9.20 -14.02 -4.59
N SER A 105 9.98 -12.96 -4.34
CA SER A 105 11.35 -13.08 -3.87
C SER A 105 11.45 -13.70 -2.47
N TYR A 106 10.53 -13.34 -1.58
CA TYR A 106 10.46 -13.88 -0.22
C TYR A 106 10.02 -15.34 -0.21
N LEU A 107 8.96 -15.67 -0.97
CA LEU A 107 8.36 -17.01 -0.99
C LEU A 107 9.13 -18.01 -1.85
N GLY A 108 9.97 -17.55 -2.78
CA GLY A 108 10.66 -18.40 -3.75
C GLY A 108 9.73 -19.02 -4.81
N GLU A 109 8.49 -18.57 -4.91
CA GLU A 109 7.50 -19.05 -5.88
C GLU A 109 6.70 -17.90 -6.51
N LYS A 110 6.02 -18.18 -7.63
CA LYS A 110 5.16 -17.19 -8.29
C LYS A 110 3.90 -16.92 -7.48
N VAL A 111 3.54 -15.64 -7.38
CA VAL A 111 2.32 -15.15 -6.74
C VAL A 111 1.35 -14.68 -7.81
N THR A 112 0.16 -15.29 -7.86
CA THR A 112 -0.87 -14.98 -8.85
C THR A 112 -2.16 -14.48 -8.23
N GLU A 113 -2.35 -14.61 -6.92
CA GLU A 113 -3.60 -14.31 -6.22
C GLU A 113 -3.37 -13.35 -5.05
N ALA A 114 -4.30 -12.43 -4.85
CA ALA A 114 -4.21 -11.45 -3.78
C ALA A 114 -5.57 -11.05 -3.20
N VAL A 115 -5.56 -10.64 -1.93
CA VAL A 115 -6.58 -9.80 -1.32
C VAL A 115 -6.01 -8.40 -1.21
N ILE A 116 -6.74 -7.39 -1.71
CA ILE A 116 -6.28 -5.99 -1.71
C ILE A 116 -7.25 -5.15 -0.89
N THR A 117 -6.72 -4.24 -0.07
CA THR A 117 -7.53 -3.38 0.78
C THR A 117 -7.90 -2.07 0.10
N VAL A 118 -9.02 -1.52 0.53
CA VAL A 118 -9.50 -0.19 0.14
C VAL A 118 -10.08 0.52 1.36
N PRO A 119 -10.09 1.86 1.40
CA PRO A 119 -10.84 2.61 2.38
C PRO A 119 -12.31 2.17 2.42
N ALA A 120 -12.90 2.11 3.62
CA ALA A 120 -14.29 1.66 3.77
C ALA A 120 -15.27 2.56 3.00
N TYR A 121 -14.98 3.85 2.94
CA TYR A 121 -15.80 4.86 2.28
C TYR A 121 -15.53 5.02 0.77
N PHE A 122 -14.73 4.11 0.17
CA PHE A 122 -14.53 4.09 -1.28
C PHE A 122 -15.83 3.80 -2.00
N THR A 123 -16.09 4.57 -3.05
CA THR A 123 -17.20 4.35 -3.97
C THR A 123 -16.94 3.08 -4.80
N ASP A 124 -18.00 2.53 -5.40
CA ASP A 124 -17.93 1.39 -6.31
C ASP A 124 -16.86 1.60 -7.41
N ALA A 125 -16.86 2.78 -8.04
CA ALA A 125 -15.86 3.14 -9.05
C ALA A 125 -14.40 3.03 -8.55
N GLN A 126 -14.13 3.43 -7.31
CA GLN A 126 -12.80 3.36 -6.72
C GLN A 126 -12.41 1.92 -6.38
N ARG A 127 -13.38 1.10 -5.94
CA ARG A 127 -13.20 -0.34 -5.68
C ARG A 127 -12.87 -1.09 -6.97
N GLN A 128 -13.66 -0.85 -8.03
CA GLN A 128 -13.41 -1.46 -9.33
C GLN A 128 -12.05 -1.04 -9.91
N ALA A 129 -11.70 0.25 -9.82
CA ALA A 129 -10.39 0.74 -10.26
C ALA A 129 -9.23 0.07 -9.51
N THR A 130 -9.40 -0.24 -8.22
CA THR A 130 -8.41 -0.97 -7.43
C THR A 130 -8.29 -2.43 -7.90
N LYS A 131 -9.42 -3.08 -8.19
CA LYS A 131 -9.46 -4.44 -8.74
C LYS A 131 -8.77 -4.50 -10.11
N ASP A 132 -9.02 -3.50 -10.97
CA ASP A 132 -8.39 -3.38 -12.29
C ASP A 132 -6.87 -3.17 -12.16
N ALA A 133 -6.41 -2.34 -11.21
CA ALA A 133 -4.99 -2.18 -10.93
C ALA A 133 -4.32 -3.50 -10.53
N GLY A 134 -4.98 -4.32 -9.71
CA GLY A 134 -4.51 -5.67 -9.37
C GLY A 134 -4.39 -6.56 -10.59
N LYS A 135 -5.40 -6.54 -11.47
CA LYS A 135 -5.40 -7.30 -12.73
C LYS A 135 -4.27 -6.85 -13.66
N ILE A 136 -4.05 -5.55 -13.83
CA ILE A 136 -2.95 -4.99 -14.62
C ILE A 136 -1.59 -5.43 -14.03
N ALA A 137 -1.48 -5.54 -12.71
CA ALA A 137 -0.28 -6.05 -12.04
C ALA A 137 -0.08 -7.58 -12.20
N GLY A 138 -0.98 -8.28 -12.87
CA GLY A 138 -0.94 -9.74 -13.05
C GLY A 138 -1.36 -10.51 -11.79
N LEU A 139 -2.29 -9.94 -11.01
CA LEU A 139 -2.89 -10.55 -9.83
C LEU A 139 -4.37 -10.84 -10.07
N ASP A 140 -4.81 -12.07 -9.79
CA ASP A 140 -6.21 -12.40 -9.61
C ASP A 140 -6.65 -11.90 -8.23
N VAL A 141 -7.41 -10.80 -8.22
CA VAL A 141 -7.91 -10.18 -6.98
C VAL A 141 -9.10 -10.98 -6.47
N LYS A 142 -8.83 -11.88 -5.53
CA LYS A 142 -9.84 -12.78 -4.95
C LYS A 142 -10.88 -12.03 -4.14
N ARG A 143 -10.46 -10.98 -3.45
CA ARG A 143 -11.34 -10.12 -2.67
C ARG A 143 -10.77 -8.70 -2.52
N ILE A 144 -11.67 -7.72 -2.56
CA ILE A 144 -11.45 -6.38 -2.04
C ILE A 144 -12.02 -6.33 -0.63
N ILE A 145 -11.24 -5.88 0.35
CA ILE A 145 -11.63 -5.79 1.77
C ILE A 145 -11.43 -4.36 2.27
N ASN A 146 -12.29 -3.90 3.15
CA ASN A 146 -12.14 -2.57 3.75
C ASN A 146 -10.97 -2.52 4.75
N GLU A 147 -10.19 -1.43 4.73
CA GLU A 147 -9.01 -1.23 5.58
C GLU A 147 -9.33 -1.37 7.07
N PRO A 148 -10.38 -0.68 7.64
CA PRO A 148 -10.70 -0.85 9.05
C PRO A 148 -11.16 -2.28 9.39
N THR A 149 -11.82 -2.96 8.47
CA THR A 149 -12.24 -4.35 8.63
C THR A 149 -11.04 -5.29 8.67
N ALA A 150 -10.08 -5.09 7.77
CA ALA A 150 -8.82 -5.85 7.77
C ALA A 150 -8.03 -5.61 9.08
N ALA A 151 -7.95 -4.37 9.56
CA ALA A 151 -7.30 -4.06 10.83
C ALA A 151 -7.97 -4.75 12.02
N ALA A 152 -9.31 -4.81 12.04
CA ALA A 152 -10.05 -5.54 13.06
C ALA A 152 -9.79 -7.06 13.00
N LEU A 153 -9.66 -7.65 11.80
CA LEU A 153 -9.25 -9.04 11.64
C LEU A 153 -7.90 -9.32 12.29
N ALA A 154 -6.90 -8.49 11.99
CA ALA A 154 -5.57 -8.63 12.59
C ALA A 154 -5.56 -8.45 14.11
N PHE A 155 -6.49 -7.63 14.64
CA PHE A 155 -6.66 -7.43 16.08
C PHE A 155 -7.35 -8.63 16.75
N GLY A 156 -8.36 -9.22 16.09
CA GLY A 156 -9.29 -10.17 16.71
C GLY A 156 -8.92 -11.63 16.62
N ILE A 157 -7.88 -11.98 15.85
CA ILE A 157 -7.58 -13.39 15.53
C ILE A 157 -7.33 -14.27 16.77
N ASP A 158 -6.77 -13.69 17.84
CA ASP A 158 -6.42 -14.42 19.07
C ASP A 158 -7.44 -14.21 20.21
N LYS A 159 -8.64 -13.68 19.90
CA LYS A 159 -9.61 -13.29 20.93
C LYS A 159 -10.90 -14.09 20.82
N GLU A 160 -11.22 -14.78 21.89
CA GLU A 160 -12.45 -15.57 22.02
C GLU A 160 -13.64 -14.77 22.56
N ASP A 161 -13.38 -13.63 23.23
CA ASP A 161 -14.44 -12.83 23.86
C ASP A 161 -15.15 -11.93 22.85
N ASP A 162 -16.47 -11.81 22.98
CA ASP A 162 -17.27 -10.84 22.25
C ASP A 162 -16.82 -9.42 22.56
N GLN A 163 -16.50 -8.63 21.54
CA GLN A 163 -16.03 -7.27 21.66
C GLN A 163 -16.67 -6.35 20.62
N LYS A 164 -17.02 -5.14 21.03
CA LYS A 164 -17.40 -4.05 20.15
C LYS A 164 -16.26 -3.06 20.05
N VAL A 165 -15.74 -2.89 18.85
CA VAL A 165 -14.57 -2.05 18.64
C VAL A 165 -14.89 -0.91 17.68
N MET A 166 -14.32 0.26 17.98
CA MET A 166 -14.25 1.37 17.05
C MET A 166 -12.89 1.34 16.37
N VAL A 167 -12.85 1.20 15.06
CA VAL A 167 -11.63 1.35 14.28
C VAL A 167 -11.61 2.75 13.70
N TYR A 168 -10.60 3.53 14.08
CA TYR A 168 -10.36 4.90 13.63
C TYR A 168 -9.13 4.88 12.76
N ASP A 169 -9.33 4.95 11.44
CA ASP A 169 -8.27 4.85 10.44
C ASP A 169 -8.03 6.21 9.78
N LEU A 170 -6.90 6.84 10.12
CA LEU A 170 -6.44 8.08 9.51
C LEU A 170 -5.14 7.82 8.76
N GLY A 171 -5.28 7.53 7.48
CA GLY A 171 -4.17 7.30 6.57
C GLY A 171 -3.52 8.58 6.03
N GLY A 172 -2.79 8.44 4.92
CA GLY A 172 -2.18 9.59 4.24
C GLY A 172 -3.18 10.44 3.46
N GLY A 173 -4.23 9.83 2.91
CA GLY A 173 -5.18 10.51 2.01
C GLY A 173 -6.65 10.38 2.36
N THR A 174 -7.00 9.43 3.23
CA THR A 174 -8.38 9.11 3.59
C THR A 174 -8.53 8.97 5.11
N PHE A 175 -9.75 9.20 5.57
CA PHE A 175 -10.19 8.94 6.93
C PHE A 175 -11.41 8.04 6.92
N ASP A 176 -11.37 6.94 7.67
CA ASP A 176 -12.47 6.03 7.89
C ASP A 176 -12.67 5.74 9.38
N VAL A 177 -13.90 5.55 9.78
CA VAL A 177 -14.27 5.03 11.09
C VAL A 177 -15.31 3.94 10.93
N SER A 178 -15.08 2.79 11.55
CA SER A 178 -16.00 1.66 11.55
C SER A 178 -16.28 1.17 12.96
N ILE A 179 -17.54 0.83 13.21
CA ILE A 179 -17.98 0.16 14.43
C ILE A 179 -18.18 -1.31 14.08
N ILE A 180 -17.45 -2.18 14.75
CA ILE A 180 -17.37 -3.61 14.43
C ILE A 180 -17.66 -4.42 15.67
N GLU A 181 -18.56 -5.38 15.56
CA GLU A 181 -18.82 -6.41 16.57
C GLU A 181 -18.05 -7.67 16.19
N MET A 182 -17.33 -8.24 17.13
CA MET A 182 -16.50 -9.44 16.96
C MET A 182 -16.86 -10.43 18.04
N GLY A 183 -17.10 -11.68 17.64
CA GLY A 183 -17.40 -12.79 18.55
C GLY A 183 -17.61 -14.10 17.79
N ASP A 184 -17.33 -15.23 18.43
CA ASP A 184 -17.53 -16.59 17.88
C ASP A 184 -16.96 -16.82 16.46
N GLY A 185 -15.84 -16.16 16.12
CA GLY A 185 -15.23 -16.22 14.78
C GLY A 185 -15.97 -15.40 13.73
N VAL A 186 -16.96 -14.59 14.10
CA VAL A 186 -17.67 -13.68 13.22
C VAL A 186 -17.22 -12.25 13.48
N GLN A 187 -16.96 -11.51 12.43
CA GLN A 187 -16.76 -10.07 12.47
C GLN A 187 -17.84 -9.39 11.64
N GLU A 188 -18.67 -8.60 12.28
CA GLU A 188 -19.76 -7.87 11.66
C GLU A 188 -19.53 -6.36 11.78
N VAL A 189 -19.49 -5.69 10.63
CA VAL A 189 -19.48 -4.23 10.60
C VAL A 189 -20.89 -3.73 10.83
N LEU A 190 -21.10 -2.98 11.93
CA LEU A 190 -22.40 -2.41 12.27
C LEU A 190 -22.65 -1.08 11.55
N ALA A 191 -21.60 -0.26 11.45
CA ALA A 191 -21.66 1.02 10.74
C ALA A 191 -20.27 1.45 10.28
N THR A 192 -20.22 2.22 9.19
CA THR A 192 -19.02 2.87 8.70
C THR A 192 -19.33 4.27 8.20
N ALA A 193 -18.40 5.20 8.41
CA ALA A 193 -18.43 6.55 7.87
C ALA A 193 -17.01 7.02 7.57
N GLY A 194 -16.85 8.06 6.73
CA GLY A 194 -15.51 8.48 6.37
C GLY A 194 -15.43 9.74 5.52
N ASN A 195 -14.20 10.08 5.12
CA ASN A 195 -13.89 11.17 4.22
C ASN A 195 -12.72 10.80 3.32
N ASN A 196 -12.98 10.59 2.03
CA ASN A 196 -11.99 10.18 1.02
C ASN A 196 -10.99 11.28 0.64
N LYS A 197 -11.08 12.47 1.25
CA LYS A 197 -10.22 13.62 0.98
C LYS A 197 -9.64 14.24 2.26
N LEU A 198 -9.48 13.43 3.31
CA LEU A 198 -8.93 13.85 4.59
C LEU A 198 -7.85 12.85 5.02
N GLY A 199 -6.63 13.30 5.18
CA GLY A 199 -5.51 12.44 5.61
C GLY A 199 -4.24 13.23 5.87
N GLY A 200 -3.14 12.52 6.12
CA GLY A 200 -1.84 13.08 6.45
C GLY A 200 -1.30 14.09 5.44
N ASP A 201 -1.61 13.92 4.14
CA ASP A 201 -1.22 14.85 3.07
C ASP A 201 -1.84 16.25 3.28
N ASP A 202 -3.03 16.33 3.89
CA ASP A 202 -3.70 17.60 4.18
C ASP A 202 -3.03 18.32 5.35
N PHE A 203 -2.55 17.56 6.34
CA PHE A 203 -1.71 18.10 7.43
C PHE A 203 -0.37 18.62 6.87
N ASP A 204 0.28 17.84 5.99
CA ASP A 204 1.52 18.27 5.32
C ASP A 204 1.29 19.55 4.52
N LYS A 205 0.18 19.66 3.80
CA LYS A 205 -0.16 20.85 3.04
C LYS A 205 -0.26 22.09 3.92
N LYS A 206 -0.88 22.01 5.10
CA LYS A 206 -0.93 23.12 6.06
C LYS A 206 0.47 23.60 6.46
N VAL A 207 1.38 22.65 6.71
CA VAL A 207 2.77 22.97 7.05
C VAL A 207 3.52 23.54 5.85
N MET A 208 3.33 22.99 4.65
CA MET A 208 3.91 23.53 3.41
C MET A 208 3.48 24.97 3.18
N ASP A 209 2.18 25.26 3.26
CA ASP A 209 1.63 26.60 3.06
C ASP A 209 2.20 27.59 4.09
N TRP A 210 2.38 27.15 5.34
CA TRP A 210 3.04 27.94 6.38
C TRP A 210 4.51 28.19 6.05
N ILE A 211 5.29 27.18 5.66
CA ILE A 211 6.71 27.31 5.29
C ILE A 211 6.89 28.34 4.15
N VAL A 212 6.09 28.19 3.08
CA VAL A 212 6.13 29.09 1.91
C VAL A 212 5.79 30.53 2.32
N SER A 213 4.78 30.70 3.18
CA SER A 213 4.37 32.01 3.70
C SER A 213 5.46 32.66 4.54
N GLU A 214 6.09 31.93 5.47
CA GLU A 214 7.16 32.46 6.32
C GLU A 214 8.40 32.82 5.50
N PHE A 215 8.77 31.98 4.53
CA PHE A 215 9.90 32.28 3.64
C PHE A 215 9.62 33.53 2.78
N LYS A 216 8.41 33.68 2.26
CA LYS A 216 8.03 34.86 1.50
C LYS A 216 8.06 36.15 2.33
N LYS A 217 7.65 36.09 3.61
CA LYS A 217 7.74 37.21 4.54
C LYS A 217 9.19 37.65 4.80
N THR A 218 10.11 36.71 4.91
CA THR A 218 11.50 36.98 5.27
C THR A 218 12.38 37.32 4.08
N SER A 219 12.19 36.61 2.95
CA SER A 219 13.04 36.74 1.74
C SER A 219 12.40 37.57 0.61
N GLY A 220 11.09 37.79 0.65
CA GLY A 220 10.31 38.40 -0.45
C GLY A 220 10.08 37.45 -1.64
N ILE A 221 10.58 36.19 -1.59
CA ILE A 221 10.54 35.24 -2.70
C ILE A 221 9.42 34.23 -2.47
N ASP A 222 8.64 33.96 -3.53
CA ASP A 222 7.61 32.93 -3.55
C ASP A 222 8.16 31.64 -4.13
N LEU A 223 8.18 30.57 -3.32
CA LEU A 223 8.69 29.26 -3.73
C LEU A 223 7.68 28.45 -4.57
N SER A 224 6.41 28.84 -4.63
CA SER A 224 5.33 28.05 -5.23
C SER A 224 5.52 27.73 -6.72
N GLY A 225 6.31 28.54 -7.43
CA GLY A 225 6.66 28.35 -8.84
C GLY A 225 7.85 27.43 -9.08
N ASP A 226 8.62 27.09 -8.06
CA ASP A 226 9.80 26.22 -8.16
C ASP A 226 9.47 24.80 -7.69
N LYS A 227 9.32 23.89 -8.64
CA LYS A 227 8.93 22.50 -8.36
C LYS A 227 9.96 21.76 -7.49
N MET A 228 11.26 22.02 -7.67
CA MET A 228 12.30 21.39 -6.86
C MET A 228 12.26 21.93 -5.42
N ALA A 229 12.12 23.24 -5.26
CA ALA A 229 11.95 23.85 -3.95
C ALA A 229 10.68 23.33 -3.26
N MET A 230 9.55 23.25 -3.97
CA MET A 230 8.30 22.75 -3.42
C MET A 230 8.37 21.27 -3.05
N GLN A 231 9.10 20.43 -3.79
CA GLN A 231 9.32 19.04 -3.40
C GLN A 231 10.13 18.93 -2.10
N ARG A 232 11.16 19.76 -1.94
CA ARG A 232 11.95 19.84 -0.70
C ARG A 232 11.12 20.35 0.47
N VAL A 233 10.25 21.34 0.23
CA VAL A 233 9.29 21.86 1.22
C VAL A 233 8.31 20.74 1.65
N LYS A 234 7.81 19.95 0.70
CA LYS A 234 6.92 18.81 0.98
C LYS A 234 7.58 17.78 1.89
N GLU A 235 8.80 17.37 1.56
CA GLU A 235 9.54 16.40 2.38
C GLU A 235 9.86 16.93 3.79
N ALA A 236 10.21 18.21 3.89
CA ALA A 236 10.46 18.86 5.18
C ALA A 236 9.18 19.00 6.01
N ALA A 237 8.03 19.27 5.39
CA ALA A 237 6.73 19.34 6.05
C ALA A 237 6.30 17.97 6.59
N GLU A 238 6.39 16.91 5.77
CA GLU A 238 6.12 15.52 6.21
C GLU A 238 7.02 15.13 7.38
N LYS A 239 8.31 15.42 7.27
CA LYS A 239 9.27 15.16 8.35
C LYS A 239 8.91 15.92 9.62
N ALA A 240 8.63 17.22 9.52
CA ALA A 240 8.24 18.02 10.68
C ALA A 240 6.97 17.49 11.36
N LYS A 241 5.96 17.07 10.59
CA LYS A 241 4.75 16.40 11.13
C LYS A 241 5.10 15.13 11.91
N ILE A 242 5.98 14.29 11.37
CA ILE A 242 6.45 13.06 12.01
C ILE A 242 7.23 13.38 13.30
N ASP A 243 8.17 14.31 13.23
CA ASP A 243 8.98 14.73 14.38
C ASP A 243 8.12 15.29 15.51
N LEU A 244 7.10 16.10 15.19
CA LEU A 244 6.17 16.68 16.15
C LEU A 244 5.22 15.65 16.80
N SER A 245 5.14 14.43 16.29
CA SER A 245 4.43 13.34 16.99
C SER A 245 5.19 12.86 18.24
N GLY A 246 6.53 12.93 18.23
CA GLY A 246 7.38 12.57 19.36
C GLY A 246 7.96 13.76 20.15
N MET A 247 8.17 14.91 19.47
CA MET A 247 8.87 16.08 20.02
C MET A 247 7.91 17.28 20.12
N THR A 248 8.27 18.27 20.96
CA THR A 248 7.52 19.51 21.12
C THR A 248 7.85 20.57 20.08
N THR A 249 9.00 20.42 19.40
CA THR A 249 9.48 21.32 18.34
C THR A 249 10.15 20.53 17.23
N ALA A 250 9.99 20.96 15.99
CA ALA A 250 10.69 20.44 14.82
C ALA A 250 11.51 21.56 14.15
N GLN A 251 12.76 21.25 13.80
CA GLN A 251 13.63 22.14 13.04
C GLN A 251 13.49 21.85 11.55
N ILE A 252 13.22 22.87 10.77
CA ILE A 252 13.10 22.81 9.31
C ILE A 252 14.26 23.59 8.73
N SER A 253 15.24 22.88 8.15
CA SER A 253 16.43 23.49 7.53
C SER A 253 16.53 23.03 6.07
N LEU A 254 16.40 23.97 5.16
CA LEU A 254 16.50 23.77 3.71
C LEU A 254 17.58 24.71 3.14
N PRO A 255 18.85 24.32 3.22
CA PRO A 255 19.95 25.12 2.68
C PRO A 255 19.83 25.18 1.15
N PHE A 256 20.20 26.35 0.58
CA PHE A 256 20.16 26.57 -0.87
C PHE A 256 18.80 26.25 -1.49
N ILE A 257 17.70 26.72 -0.85
CA ILE A 257 16.33 26.43 -1.32
C ILE A 257 16.03 27.14 -2.64
N THR A 258 16.56 28.34 -2.81
CA THR A 258 16.49 29.14 -4.04
C THR A 258 17.66 30.15 -4.09
N GLN A 259 17.71 30.98 -5.15
CA GLN A 259 18.68 32.05 -5.29
C GLN A 259 18.05 33.29 -5.91
N ASP A 260 18.62 34.47 -5.62
CA ASP A 260 18.30 35.73 -6.26
C ASP A 260 19.58 36.48 -6.69
N ALA A 261 19.46 37.74 -7.09
CA ALA A 261 20.60 38.56 -7.50
C ALA A 261 21.63 38.80 -6.39
N THR A 262 21.26 38.57 -5.12
CA THR A 262 22.16 38.73 -3.96
C THR A 262 22.84 37.39 -3.55
N GLY A 263 22.49 36.29 -4.23
CA GLY A 263 23.09 34.97 -4.00
C GLY A 263 22.08 33.92 -3.49
N PRO A 264 22.60 32.78 -3.00
CA PRO A 264 21.76 31.70 -2.52
C PRO A 264 20.99 32.07 -1.26
N LYS A 265 19.77 31.54 -1.15
CA LYS A 265 18.88 31.71 0.00
C LYS A 265 18.70 30.38 0.74
N HIS A 266 18.65 30.48 2.04
CA HIS A 266 18.44 29.35 2.95
C HIS A 266 17.14 29.55 3.70
N LEU A 267 16.47 28.46 4.01
CA LEU A 267 15.27 28.46 4.84
C LEU A 267 15.59 27.73 6.14
N GLU A 268 15.41 28.43 7.26
CA GLU A 268 15.52 27.87 8.59
C GLU A 268 14.32 28.33 9.42
N LEU A 269 13.49 27.39 9.85
CA LEU A 269 12.31 27.64 10.66
C LEU A 269 12.25 26.63 11.80
N THR A 270 11.61 27.05 12.88
CA THR A 270 11.26 26.16 13.99
C THR A 270 9.73 26.11 14.10
N LEU A 271 9.17 24.93 14.00
CA LEU A 271 7.74 24.70 14.17
C LEU A 271 7.50 24.03 15.54
N SER A 272 6.68 24.66 16.39
CA SER A 272 6.26 24.04 17.64
C SER A 272 5.02 23.18 17.42
N ARG A 273 4.85 22.13 18.27
CA ARG A 273 3.62 21.30 18.29
C ARG A 273 2.37 22.14 18.53
N ALA A 274 2.45 23.18 19.36
CA ALA A 274 1.32 24.08 19.61
C ALA A 274 0.89 24.82 18.35
N GLN A 275 1.83 25.36 17.57
CA GLN A 275 1.55 25.99 16.28
C GLN A 275 0.99 24.99 15.26
N PHE A 276 1.58 23.79 15.18
CA PHE A 276 1.08 22.69 14.34
C PHE A 276 -0.36 22.34 14.71
N ASN A 277 -0.66 22.12 15.97
CA ASN A 277 -2.01 21.82 16.44
C ASN A 277 -3.00 22.94 16.11
N GLN A 278 -2.58 24.20 16.24
CA GLN A 278 -3.43 25.35 15.91
C GLN A 278 -3.76 25.40 14.41
N MET A 279 -2.76 25.19 13.52
CA MET A 279 -2.98 25.26 12.08
C MET A 279 -3.73 24.05 11.50
N THR A 280 -3.78 22.92 12.23
CA THR A 280 -4.42 21.68 11.80
C THR A 280 -5.68 21.34 12.58
N ALA A 281 -6.14 22.24 13.47
CA ALA A 281 -7.30 21.98 14.33
C ALA A 281 -8.58 21.69 13.55
N ASP A 282 -8.77 22.34 12.42
CA ASP A 282 -9.89 22.11 11.49
C ASP A 282 -9.87 20.69 10.89
N LEU A 283 -8.69 20.16 10.60
CA LEU A 283 -8.54 18.79 10.06
C LEU A 283 -8.85 17.74 11.14
N VAL A 284 -8.41 17.97 12.38
CA VAL A 284 -8.74 17.09 13.52
C VAL A 284 -10.25 17.10 13.76
N GLU A 285 -10.89 18.28 13.82
CA GLU A 285 -12.36 18.36 14.00
C GLU A 285 -13.12 17.73 12.83
N ALA A 286 -12.61 17.84 11.60
CA ALA A 286 -13.22 17.20 10.43
C ALA A 286 -13.33 15.66 10.54
N THR A 287 -12.47 15.01 11.35
CA THR A 287 -12.58 13.56 11.63
C THR A 287 -13.74 13.24 12.55
N MET A 288 -14.12 14.18 13.45
CA MET A 288 -15.12 13.93 14.49
C MET A 288 -16.56 13.90 13.95
N GLY A 289 -16.80 14.50 12.79
CA GLY A 289 -18.10 14.39 12.09
C GLY A 289 -18.45 12.93 11.75
N PRO A 290 -17.62 12.25 10.94
CA PRO A 290 -17.80 10.81 10.67
C PRO A 290 -17.82 9.92 11.92
N VAL A 291 -17.02 10.23 12.94
CA VAL A 291 -17.05 9.46 14.22
C VAL A 291 -18.43 9.51 14.86
N ARG A 292 -19.01 10.71 14.98
CA ARG A 292 -20.37 10.88 15.51
C ARG A 292 -21.41 10.16 14.64
N GLN A 293 -21.25 10.22 13.30
CA GLN A 293 -22.15 9.56 12.38
C GLN A 293 -22.10 8.04 12.54
N ALA A 294 -20.92 7.42 12.55
CA ALA A 294 -20.79 5.96 12.70
C ALA A 294 -21.35 5.47 14.04
N MET A 295 -21.14 6.22 15.12
CA MET A 295 -21.75 5.90 16.42
C MET A 295 -23.29 5.96 16.38
N ASN A 296 -23.84 7.00 15.77
CA ASN A 296 -25.31 7.13 15.65
C ASN A 296 -25.89 6.00 14.78
N ASP A 297 -25.24 5.69 13.66
CA ASP A 297 -25.70 4.67 12.70
C ASP A 297 -25.60 3.26 13.29
N SER A 298 -24.63 2.98 14.16
CA SER A 298 -24.49 1.70 14.85
C SER A 298 -25.58 1.46 15.91
N GLY A 299 -26.27 2.50 16.35
CA GLY A 299 -27.24 2.43 17.44
C GLY A 299 -26.63 2.19 18.84
N LEU A 300 -25.29 2.17 18.94
CA LEU A 300 -24.58 1.91 20.18
C LEU A 300 -24.23 3.23 20.91
N SER A 301 -24.17 3.15 22.24
CA SER A 301 -23.57 4.18 23.07
C SER A 301 -22.05 3.99 23.19
N MET A 302 -21.30 5.04 23.51
CA MET A 302 -19.85 4.92 23.73
C MET A 302 -19.47 4.00 24.89
N SER A 303 -20.37 3.77 25.86
CA SER A 303 -20.14 2.81 26.95
C SER A 303 -20.07 1.37 26.49
N GLU A 304 -20.76 1.04 25.38
CA GLU A 304 -20.80 -0.30 24.78
C GLU A 304 -19.60 -0.58 23.88
N ILE A 305 -18.83 0.42 23.51
CA ILE A 305 -17.58 0.22 22.76
C ILE A 305 -16.49 -0.23 23.73
N ASP A 306 -15.94 -1.41 23.54
CA ASP A 306 -14.90 -1.96 24.42
C ASP A 306 -13.54 -1.32 24.15
N LYS A 307 -13.18 -1.13 22.89
CA LYS A 307 -11.86 -0.59 22.49
C LYS A 307 -11.96 0.35 21.30
N VAL A 308 -11.01 1.28 21.27
CA VAL A 308 -10.74 2.15 20.13
C VAL A 308 -9.39 1.75 19.54
N LEU A 309 -9.39 1.25 18.29
CA LEU A 309 -8.20 0.87 17.54
C LEU A 309 -7.78 2.03 16.64
N LEU A 310 -6.51 2.41 16.70
CA LEU A 310 -5.94 3.43 15.83
C LEU A 310 -5.17 2.79 14.69
N VAL A 311 -5.54 3.13 13.48
CA VAL A 311 -4.99 2.62 12.22
C VAL A 311 -4.54 3.79 11.36
N GLY A 312 -3.53 3.55 10.51
CA GLY A 312 -2.94 4.59 9.66
C GLY A 312 -1.93 5.47 10.40
N GLY A 313 -0.84 5.83 9.69
CA GLY A 313 0.29 6.55 10.27
C GLY A 313 -0.05 7.92 10.86
N SER A 314 -1.09 8.59 10.35
CA SER A 314 -1.51 9.91 10.83
C SER A 314 -2.21 9.89 12.20
N THR A 315 -2.63 8.71 12.68
CA THR A 315 -3.13 8.55 14.06
C THR A 315 -2.05 8.69 15.13
N ARG A 316 -0.78 8.75 14.72
CA ARG A 316 0.34 9.05 15.62
C ARG A 316 0.38 10.52 16.08
N ILE A 317 -0.36 11.42 15.41
CA ILE A 317 -0.47 12.84 15.76
C ILE A 317 -1.15 12.97 17.12
N PRO A 318 -0.49 13.59 18.15
CA PRO A 318 -1.05 13.67 19.50
C PRO A 318 -2.43 14.32 19.59
N ALA A 319 -2.67 15.40 18.84
CA ALA A 319 -3.97 16.08 18.82
C ALA A 319 -5.10 15.17 18.31
N VAL A 320 -4.82 14.25 17.38
CA VAL A 320 -5.79 13.25 16.90
C VAL A 320 -6.11 12.25 18.02
N GLN A 321 -5.09 11.74 18.71
CA GLN A 321 -5.28 10.80 19.83
C GLN A 321 -6.07 11.45 20.96
N GLU A 322 -5.74 12.69 21.31
CA GLU A 322 -6.44 13.46 22.35
C GLU A 322 -7.91 13.70 21.99
N ALA A 323 -8.20 14.02 20.71
CA ALA A 323 -9.57 14.25 20.26
C ALA A 323 -10.44 12.99 20.41
N ILE A 324 -9.95 11.84 19.97
CA ILE A 324 -10.70 10.58 20.08
C ILE A 324 -10.78 10.07 21.53
N GLU A 325 -9.73 10.22 22.32
CA GLU A 325 -9.74 9.89 23.74
C GLU A 325 -10.77 10.75 24.49
N LYS A 326 -10.80 12.06 24.23
CA LYS A 326 -11.79 12.97 24.81
C LYS A 326 -13.22 12.62 24.43
N PHE A 327 -13.45 12.23 23.17
CA PHE A 327 -14.76 11.83 22.68
C PHE A 327 -15.22 10.50 23.28
N SER A 328 -14.35 9.50 23.26
CA SER A 328 -14.68 8.14 23.68
C SER A 328 -14.61 7.94 25.20
N GLY A 329 -13.89 8.78 25.93
CA GLY A 329 -13.55 8.56 27.33
C GLY A 329 -12.62 7.37 27.57
N LYS A 330 -12.08 6.78 26.49
CA LYS A 330 -11.23 5.57 26.52
C LYS A 330 -9.89 5.86 25.88
N LYS A 331 -8.81 5.37 26.48
CA LYS A 331 -7.49 5.43 25.86
C LYS A 331 -7.45 4.52 24.64
N PRO A 332 -6.99 5.02 23.48
CA PRO A 332 -6.82 4.18 22.31
C PRO A 332 -5.89 3.00 22.56
N PHE A 333 -6.26 1.85 22.02
CA PHE A 333 -5.46 0.63 22.11
C PHE A 333 -4.21 0.74 21.20
N LYS A 334 -3.03 0.42 21.75
CA LYS A 334 -1.73 0.55 21.07
C LYS A 334 -1.04 -0.80 20.80
N GLY A 335 -1.75 -1.92 20.93
CA GLY A 335 -1.19 -3.25 20.81
C GLY A 335 -1.05 -3.76 19.36
N ILE A 336 -1.45 -2.96 18.35
CA ILE A 336 -1.26 -3.29 16.92
C ILE A 336 -0.36 -2.24 16.26
N ASN A 337 0.40 -2.66 15.26
CA ASN A 337 1.16 -1.72 14.44
C ASN A 337 0.21 -1.08 13.40
N PRO A 338 -0.06 0.23 13.48
CA PRO A 338 -1.02 0.90 12.60
C PRO A 338 -0.59 0.94 11.12
N ASP A 339 0.68 0.65 10.82
CA ASP A 339 1.23 0.65 9.45
C ASP A 339 1.22 -0.75 8.80
N GLU A 340 0.93 -1.81 9.58
CA GLU A 340 1.05 -3.20 9.14
C GLU A 340 -0.24 -4.01 9.29
N CYS A 341 -1.07 -3.68 10.28
CA CYS A 341 -2.24 -4.48 10.65
C CYS A 341 -3.23 -4.67 9.50
N VAL A 342 -3.36 -3.69 8.62
CA VAL A 342 -4.24 -3.76 7.45
C VAL A 342 -3.80 -4.85 6.47
N ALA A 343 -2.50 -4.91 6.15
CA ALA A 343 -1.94 -5.95 5.29
C ALA A 343 -2.05 -7.34 5.93
N MET A 344 -1.82 -7.43 7.26
CA MET A 344 -1.97 -8.67 8.02
C MET A 344 -3.42 -9.19 7.97
N GLY A 345 -4.39 -8.31 8.16
CA GLY A 345 -5.81 -8.66 8.06
C GLY A 345 -6.21 -9.09 6.64
N ALA A 346 -5.66 -8.44 5.61
CA ALA A 346 -5.84 -8.87 4.23
C ALA A 346 -5.25 -10.27 3.97
N ALA A 347 -4.09 -10.59 4.54
CA ALA A 347 -3.50 -11.92 4.45
C ALA A 347 -4.35 -12.97 5.18
N LEU A 348 -4.90 -12.64 6.35
CA LEU A 348 -5.84 -13.52 7.06
C LEU A 348 -7.07 -13.85 6.21
N GLN A 349 -7.65 -12.84 5.56
CA GLN A 349 -8.75 -13.06 4.61
C GLN A 349 -8.29 -13.93 3.42
N GLY A 350 -7.08 -13.75 2.93
CA GLY A 350 -6.47 -14.63 1.92
C GLY A 350 -6.35 -16.05 2.41
N GLY A 351 -5.91 -16.27 3.66
CA GLY A 351 -5.82 -17.57 4.30
C GLY A 351 -7.18 -18.26 4.46
N VAL A 352 -8.24 -17.50 4.75
CA VAL A 352 -9.62 -18.02 4.78
C VAL A 352 -10.03 -18.52 3.39
N LEU A 353 -9.77 -17.72 2.35
CA LEU A 353 -10.10 -18.07 0.96
C LEU A 353 -9.27 -19.25 0.44
N GLY A 354 -8.02 -19.36 0.86
CA GLY A 354 -7.11 -20.48 0.53
C GLY A 354 -7.33 -21.74 1.37
N GLY A 355 -8.08 -21.63 2.48
CA GLY A 355 -8.34 -22.73 3.42
C GLY A 355 -7.26 -22.95 4.48
N ASP A 356 -6.25 -22.06 4.55
CA ASP A 356 -5.19 -22.08 5.58
C ASP A 356 -5.71 -21.59 6.95
N VAL A 357 -6.71 -20.71 6.97
CA VAL A 357 -7.38 -20.20 8.16
C VAL A 357 -8.84 -20.66 8.16
N LYS A 358 -9.34 -21.16 9.29
CA LYS A 358 -10.70 -21.69 9.43
C LYS A 358 -11.46 -20.97 10.54
N GLY A 359 -12.79 -20.99 10.44
CA GLY A 359 -13.67 -20.49 11.51
C GLY A 359 -13.76 -18.97 11.58
N LEU A 360 -13.41 -18.25 10.52
CA LEU A 360 -13.52 -16.80 10.44
C LEU A 360 -14.51 -16.40 9.35
N LEU A 361 -15.54 -15.64 9.72
CA LEU A 361 -16.54 -15.07 8.82
C LEU A 361 -16.52 -13.54 8.92
N LEU A 362 -16.41 -12.88 7.77
CA LEU A 362 -16.44 -11.44 7.66
C LEU A 362 -17.72 -10.97 6.97
N LEU A 363 -18.48 -10.12 7.65
CA LEU A 363 -19.65 -9.42 7.14
C LEU A 363 -19.36 -7.92 7.11
N ASP A 364 -19.30 -7.37 5.90
CA ASP A 364 -19.06 -5.94 5.66
C ASP A 364 -20.36 -5.23 5.27
N VAL A 365 -20.34 -3.90 5.16
CA VAL A 365 -21.53 -3.10 4.83
C VAL A 365 -21.27 -2.15 3.66
N THR A 366 -22.36 -1.77 2.96
CA THR A 366 -22.27 -0.67 1.97
C THR A 366 -22.18 0.68 2.70
N PRO A 367 -21.24 1.56 2.33
CA PRO A 367 -21.00 2.81 3.08
C PRO A 367 -22.03 3.90 2.77
N LEU A 368 -22.73 3.82 1.65
CA LEU A 368 -23.68 4.82 1.16
C LEU A 368 -24.93 4.16 0.63
N SER A 369 -26.08 4.86 0.75
CA SER A 369 -27.35 4.44 0.16
C SER A 369 -27.28 4.40 -1.37
N LEU A 370 -27.98 3.43 -1.95
CA LEU A 370 -28.09 3.24 -3.39
C LEU A 370 -29.56 3.35 -3.80
N GLY A 371 -29.82 4.06 -4.89
CA GLY A 371 -31.17 4.29 -5.38
C GLY A 371 -31.21 4.66 -6.85
N ILE A 372 -32.38 5.03 -7.30
CA ILE A 372 -32.60 5.54 -8.66
C ILE A 372 -33.32 6.89 -8.63
N GLU A 373 -33.14 7.67 -9.69
CA GLU A 373 -33.95 8.85 -9.92
C GLU A 373 -35.37 8.46 -10.30
N THR A 374 -36.33 9.08 -9.65
CA THR A 374 -37.74 8.92 -9.94
C THR A 374 -38.41 10.27 -10.30
N MET A 375 -39.69 10.27 -10.61
CA MET A 375 -40.44 11.44 -11.05
C MET A 375 -40.20 12.66 -10.12
N GLY A 376 -39.88 13.80 -10.71
CA GLY A 376 -39.58 15.02 -9.97
C GLY A 376 -38.09 15.17 -9.57
N GLY A 377 -37.21 14.30 -10.09
CA GLY A 377 -35.77 14.34 -9.76
C GLY A 377 -35.45 13.84 -8.35
N VAL A 378 -36.33 13.02 -7.78
CA VAL A 378 -36.19 12.49 -6.42
C VAL A 378 -35.31 11.24 -6.44
N ASN A 379 -34.41 11.11 -5.48
CA ASN A 379 -33.66 9.88 -5.22
C ASN A 379 -34.53 8.91 -4.41
N THR A 380 -34.95 7.80 -5.02
CA THR A 380 -35.65 6.73 -4.32
C THR A 380 -34.64 5.65 -3.92
N VAL A 381 -34.36 5.57 -2.63
CA VAL A 381 -33.40 4.62 -2.05
C VAL A 381 -33.97 3.19 -2.09
N ILE A 382 -33.18 2.23 -2.57
CA ILE A 382 -33.49 0.79 -2.63
C ILE A 382 -32.64 0.02 -1.62
N ILE A 383 -31.36 0.34 -1.51
CA ILE A 383 -30.45 -0.20 -0.48
C ILE A 383 -29.98 0.96 0.39
N GLU A 384 -30.27 0.87 1.68
CA GLU A 384 -29.81 1.87 2.66
C GLU A 384 -28.33 1.67 2.99
N ARG A 385 -27.63 2.75 3.38
CA ARG A 385 -26.26 2.66 3.92
C ARG A 385 -26.23 1.72 5.12
N ASN A 386 -25.05 1.16 5.37
CA ASN A 386 -24.81 0.17 6.43
C ASN A 386 -25.65 -1.11 6.28
N THR A 387 -26.14 -1.41 5.06
CA THR A 387 -26.72 -2.73 4.76
C THR A 387 -25.59 -3.73 4.58
N THR A 388 -25.66 -4.86 5.30
CA THR A 388 -24.69 -5.96 5.20
C THR A 388 -24.56 -6.49 3.79
N ILE A 389 -23.36 -6.73 3.32
CA ILE A 389 -23.04 -7.27 1.99
C ILE A 389 -22.38 -8.66 2.09
N PRO A 390 -22.61 -9.56 1.10
CA PRO A 390 -23.37 -9.36 -0.14
C PRO A 390 -24.88 -9.24 0.11
N THR A 391 -25.57 -8.45 -0.73
CA THR A 391 -27.03 -8.26 -0.62
C THR A 391 -27.66 -8.03 -1.98
N LYS A 392 -28.93 -8.38 -2.08
CA LYS A 392 -29.75 -8.16 -3.28
C LYS A 392 -31.13 -7.66 -2.88
N LYS A 393 -31.52 -6.49 -3.42
CA LYS A 393 -32.86 -5.91 -3.19
C LYS A 393 -33.47 -5.45 -4.50
N SER A 394 -34.79 -5.63 -4.62
CA SER A 394 -35.57 -5.22 -5.78
C SER A 394 -36.73 -4.35 -5.35
N GLN A 395 -37.14 -3.43 -6.24
CA GLN A 395 -38.35 -2.64 -6.10
C GLN A 395 -39.02 -2.46 -7.45
N ILE A 396 -40.37 -2.47 -7.46
CA ILE A 396 -41.17 -2.31 -8.67
C ILE A 396 -41.48 -0.82 -8.86
N PHE A 397 -41.19 -0.34 -10.06
CA PHE A 397 -41.48 1.01 -10.55
C PHE A 397 -42.42 0.93 -11.74
N SER A 398 -42.85 2.07 -12.26
CA SER A 398 -43.74 2.13 -13.43
C SER A 398 -43.39 3.33 -14.33
N THR A 399 -44.04 3.40 -15.48
CA THR A 399 -43.92 4.50 -16.45
C THR A 399 -44.52 5.80 -15.92
N ALA A 400 -43.90 6.94 -16.25
CA ALA A 400 -44.35 8.28 -15.86
C ALA A 400 -45.35 8.90 -16.86
N ALA A 401 -45.40 8.39 -18.10
CA ALA A 401 -46.29 8.89 -19.16
C ALA A 401 -47.07 7.78 -19.83
N ASP A 402 -48.23 8.13 -20.43
CA ASP A 402 -49.02 7.21 -21.22
C ASP A 402 -48.27 6.80 -22.49
N ASN A 403 -48.43 5.51 -22.87
CA ASN A 403 -47.77 4.91 -24.04
C ASN A 403 -46.23 5.01 -24.07
N GLN A 404 -45.62 5.11 -22.93
CA GLN A 404 -44.16 5.13 -22.79
C GLN A 404 -43.60 3.73 -23.07
N THR A 405 -42.71 3.61 -24.08
CA THR A 405 -42.13 2.35 -24.55
C THR A 405 -40.69 2.11 -24.07
N SER A 406 -40.13 3.08 -23.38
CA SER A 406 -38.76 3.05 -22.83
C SER A 406 -38.72 3.77 -21.50
N VAL A 407 -37.87 3.30 -20.57
CA VAL A 407 -37.53 4.00 -19.33
C VAL A 407 -36.03 4.16 -19.23
N GLU A 408 -35.59 5.31 -18.75
CA GLU A 408 -34.19 5.55 -18.35
C GLU A 408 -34.06 5.24 -16.86
N VAL A 409 -33.07 4.44 -16.53
CA VAL A 409 -32.71 4.12 -15.15
C VAL A 409 -31.41 4.89 -14.80
N HIS A 410 -31.56 5.94 -14.02
CA HIS A 410 -30.45 6.75 -13.50
C HIS A 410 -30.08 6.25 -12.11
N VAL A 411 -28.93 5.58 -12.01
CA VAL A 411 -28.46 4.96 -10.77
C VAL A 411 -27.66 5.95 -9.94
N LEU A 412 -28.00 6.04 -8.66
CA LEU A 412 -27.50 7.05 -7.72
C LEU A 412 -26.87 6.43 -6.48
N GLN A 413 -25.88 7.12 -5.92
CA GLN A 413 -25.28 6.81 -4.64
C GLN A 413 -25.23 8.07 -3.77
N GLY A 414 -25.73 7.98 -2.55
CA GLY A 414 -25.69 9.07 -1.56
C GLY A 414 -26.99 9.23 -0.78
N GLU A 415 -26.95 10.16 0.19
CA GLU A 415 -27.99 10.37 1.21
C GLU A 415 -28.92 11.56 0.90
N ARG A 416 -28.73 12.22 -0.24
CA ARG A 416 -29.51 13.44 -0.58
C ARG A 416 -30.84 13.04 -1.21
N GLN A 417 -31.87 13.84 -0.94
CA GLN A 417 -33.24 13.58 -1.42
C GLN A 417 -33.41 13.74 -2.94
N PHE A 418 -32.57 14.57 -3.57
CA PHE A 418 -32.65 14.85 -5.01
C PHE A 418 -31.50 14.22 -5.78
N ALA A 419 -31.79 13.69 -6.95
CA ALA A 419 -30.83 13.02 -7.83
C ALA A 419 -29.60 13.88 -8.13
N LYS A 420 -29.80 15.16 -8.45
CA LYS A 420 -28.74 16.13 -8.77
C LYS A 420 -27.71 16.36 -7.67
N ASP A 421 -28.08 16.07 -6.42
CA ASP A 421 -27.25 16.28 -5.24
C ASP A 421 -26.55 14.99 -4.78
N ASN A 422 -26.77 13.87 -5.49
CA ASN A 422 -26.14 12.58 -5.28
C ASN A 422 -25.15 12.27 -6.41
N LYS A 423 -24.30 11.28 -6.16
CA LYS A 423 -23.36 10.80 -7.18
C LYS A 423 -24.07 9.90 -8.17
N THR A 424 -23.99 10.24 -9.45
CA THR A 424 -24.39 9.32 -10.54
C THR A 424 -23.39 8.18 -10.64
N LEU A 425 -23.87 6.94 -10.55
CA LEU A 425 -23.08 5.75 -10.78
C LEU A 425 -23.18 5.28 -12.24
N GLY A 426 -24.31 5.49 -12.88
CA GLY A 426 -24.54 5.15 -14.29
C GLY A 426 -25.97 5.41 -14.74
N MET A 427 -26.16 5.32 -16.05
CA MET A 427 -27.48 5.48 -16.69
C MET A 427 -27.63 4.42 -17.79
N PHE A 428 -28.81 3.82 -17.90
CA PHE A 428 -29.12 2.88 -18.96
C PHE A 428 -30.60 2.91 -19.31
N HIS A 429 -30.97 2.43 -20.50
CA HIS A 429 -32.35 2.42 -20.99
C HIS A 429 -32.89 1.00 -21.05
N LEU A 430 -34.13 0.81 -20.57
CA LEU A 430 -34.92 -0.38 -20.82
C LEU A 430 -35.96 -0.07 -21.89
N ASP A 431 -35.81 -0.66 -23.07
CA ASP A 431 -36.63 -0.44 -24.24
C ASP A 431 -37.64 -1.58 -24.47
N GLY A 432 -38.69 -1.27 -25.22
CA GLY A 432 -39.67 -2.25 -25.72
C GLY A 432 -40.70 -2.67 -24.66
N ILE A 433 -40.99 -1.77 -23.76
CA ILE A 433 -42.17 -1.82 -22.89
C ILE A 433 -43.41 -1.68 -23.76
N LEU A 434 -44.43 -2.49 -23.50
CA LEU A 434 -45.70 -2.39 -24.24
C LEU A 434 -46.42 -1.08 -23.94
N PRO A 435 -46.91 -0.35 -24.96
CA PRO A 435 -47.69 0.87 -24.74
C PRO A 435 -48.91 0.61 -23.84
N ALA A 436 -48.95 1.34 -22.73
CA ALA A 436 -50.04 1.26 -21.76
C ALA A 436 -50.23 2.62 -21.08
N ARG A 437 -51.27 2.76 -20.27
CA ARG A 437 -51.43 3.95 -19.42
C ARG A 437 -50.27 4.03 -18.42
N ARG A 438 -49.89 5.25 -18.05
CA ARG A 438 -48.89 5.47 -16.98
C ARG A 438 -49.28 4.71 -15.71
N GLY A 439 -48.30 4.14 -15.04
CA GLY A 439 -48.52 3.36 -13.81
C GLY A 439 -48.95 1.91 -14.02
N VAL A 440 -49.22 1.46 -15.27
CA VAL A 440 -49.61 0.07 -15.58
C VAL A 440 -48.41 -0.85 -15.79
N PRO A 441 -47.38 -0.49 -16.59
CA PRO A 441 -46.19 -1.32 -16.72
C PRO A 441 -45.49 -1.53 -15.37
N GLN A 442 -45.03 -2.75 -15.13
CA GLN A 442 -44.28 -3.10 -13.91
C GLN A 442 -42.81 -3.33 -14.26
N ILE A 443 -41.97 -2.43 -13.79
CA ILE A 443 -40.53 -2.45 -14.05
C ILE A 443 -39.82 -2.75 -12.73
N GLU A 444 -39.31 -3.97 -12.60
CA GLU A 444 -38.53 -4.40 -11.45
C GLU A 444 -37.09 -3.90 -11.60
N VAL A 445 -36.64 -3.02 -10.71
CA VAL A 445 -35.25 -2.60 -10.61
C VAL A 445 -34.59 -3.33 -9.46
N THR A 446 -33.50 -4.04 -9.77
CA THR A 446 -32.76 -4.88 -8.82
C THR A 446 -31.35 -4.33 -8.65
N PHE A 447 -30.95 -4.16 -7.41
CA PHE A 447 -29.58 -3.90 -7.00
C PHE A 447 -28.99 -5.17 -6.39
N ASP A 448 -27.84 -5.59 -6.89
CA ASP A 448 -27.08 -6.76 -6.44
C ASP A 448 -25.65 -6.32 -6.11
N ILE A 449 -25.28 -6.40 -4.82
CA ILE A 449 -23.97 -6.00 -4.33
C ILE A 449 -23.21 -7.27 -3.97
N ASP A 450 -22.05 -7.48 -4.59
CA ASP A 450 -21.20 -8.63 -4.29
C ASP A 450 -20.40 -8.45 -2.98
N ALA A 451 -19.67 -9.48 -2.58
CA ALA A 451 -18.84 -9.44 -1.37
C ALA A 451 -17.67 -8.42 -1.44
N ASN A 452 -17.34 -7.89 -2.61
CA ASN A 452 -16.34 -6.84 -2.81
C ASN A 452 -16.94 -5.43 -2.72
N GLY A 453 -18.25 -5.32 -2.55
CA GLY A 453 -18.99 -4.06 -2.59
C GLY A 453 -19.20 -3.52 -4.00
N ILE A 454 -19.07 -4.36 -5.04
CA ILE A 454 -19.32 -3.98 -6.43
C ILE A 454 -20.80 -4.12 -6.74
N VAL A 455 -21.37 -3.06 -7.31
CA VAL A 455 -22.80 -2.93 -7.55
C VAL A 455 -23.17 -3.32 -8.99
N HIS A 456 -24.14 -4.21 -9.12
CA HIS A 456 -24.79 -4.55 -10.38
C HIS A 456 -26.26 -4.11 -10.30
N VAL A 457 -26.74 -3.41 -11.33
CA VAL A 457 -28.13 -2.97 -11.40
C VAL A 457 -28.79 -3.52 -12.65
N SER A 458 -29.97 -4.13 -12.49
CA SER A 458 -30.82 -4.56 -13.61
C SER A 458 -32.19 -3.94 -13.54
N ALA A 459 -32.81 -3.74 -14.70
CA ALA A 459 -34.21 -3.37 -14.84
C ALA A 459 -34.91 -4.34 -15.77
N LYS A 460 -36.05 -4.87 -15.32
CA LYS A 460 -36.84 -5.88 -16.04
C LYS A 460 -38.29 -5.45 -16.13
N ASP A 461 -38.82 -5.41 -17.34
CA ASP A 461 -40.27 -5.30 -17.55
C ASP A 461 -40.93 -6.65 -17.30
N LEU A 462 -41.74 -6.75 -16.26
CA LEU A 462 -42.42 -7.98 -15.87
C LEU A 462 -43.51 -8.41 -16.88
N GLY A 463 -44.03 -7.46 -17.67
CA GLY A 463 -45.02 -7.73 -18.70
C GLY A 463 -44.47 -8.39 -19.96
N THR A 464 -43.30 -7.95 -20.42
CA THR A 464 -42.66 -8.47 -21.64
C THR A 464 -41.51 -9.45 -21.34
N GLY A 465 -40.99 -9.46 -20.11
CA GLY A 465 -39.80 -10.21 -19.73
C GLY A 465 -38.49 -9.62 -20.24
N LYS A 466 -38.52 -8.45 -20.91
CA LYS A 466 -37.30 -7.76 -21.35
C LYS A 466 -36.53 -7.23 -20.17
N GLU A 467 -35.21 -7.39 -20.23
CA GLU A 467 -34.29 -7.00 -19.17
C GLU A 467 -33.07 -6.28 -19.74
N GLN A 468 -32.60 -5.27 -19.05
CA GLN A 468 -31.33 -4.60 -19.26
C GLN A 468 -30.59 -4.50 -17.94
N HIS A 469 -29.28 -4.50 -18.01
CA HIS A 469 -28.44 -4.40 -16.83
C HIS A 469 -27.25 -3.49 -17.08
N ILE A 470 -26.74 -2.90 -16.02
CA ILE A 470 -25.48 -2.19 -15.97
C ILE A 470 -24.66 -2.76 -14.81
N SER A 471 -23.41 -3.11 -15.09
CA SER A 471 -22.44 -3.21 -14.02
C SER A 471 -21.91 -1.82 -13.80
N ILE A 472 -21.94 -1.34 -12.58
CA ILE A 472 -21.44 -0.02 -12.28
C ILE A 472 -19.93 -0.04 -12.46
N THR A 473 -19.51 0.45 -13.59
CA THR A 473 -18.11 0.71 -13.90
C THR A 473 -17.98 2.22 -13.97
N ALA A 474 -16.98 2.81 -13.27
CA ALA A 474 -16.81 4.26 -13.33
C ALA A 474 -16.71 4.71 -14.79
N SER A 475 -17.22 5.89 -15.09
CA SER A 475 -17.10 6.52 -16.42
C SER A 475 -15.63 6.74 -16.86
N SER A 476 -14.68 6.52 -15.97
CA SER A 476 -13.23 6.57 -16.16
C SER A 476 -12.56 5.20 -16.26
N ASN A 477 -13.32 4.09 -16.27
CA ASN A 477 -12.72 2.76 -16.31
C ASN A 477 -12.13 2.48 -17.70
N MET A 478 -10.97 1.83 -17.68
CA MET A 478 -10.34 1.31 -18.88
C MET A 478 -11.27 0.27 -19.53
N SER A 479 -11.32 0.24 -20.86
CA SER A 479 -12.00 -0.84 -21.58
C SER A 479 -11.31 -2.18 -21.30
N LYS A 480 -11.98 -3.32 -21.59
CA LYS A 480 -11.33 -4.63 -21.45
C LYS A 480 -10.07 -4.72 -22.31
N GLU A 481 -10.13 -4.14 -23.52
CA GLU A 481 -9.01 -4.07 -24.46
C GLU A 481 -7.86 -3.23 -23.92
N ASP A 482 -8.15 -2.09 -23.26
CA ASP A 482 -7.14 -1.24 -22.63
C ASP A 482 -6.50 -1.94 -21.41
N ILE A 483 -7.29 -2.67 -20.61
CA ILE A 483 -6.76 -3.49 -19.52
C ILE A 483 -5.85 -4.60 -20.05
N GLU A 484 -6.25 -5.33 -21.11
CA GLU A 484 -5.42 -6.36 -21.72
C GLU A 484 -4.14 -5.81 -22.32
N LYS A 485 -4.19 -4.61 -22.91
CA LYS A 485 -3.02 -3.90 -23.39
C LYS A 485 -2.09 -3.50 -22.26
N ALA A 486 -2.63 -2.93 -21.18
CA ALA A 486 -1.87 -2.55 -20.00
C ALA A 486 -1.23 -3.76 -19.30
N VAL A 487 -1.92 -4.92 -19.25
CA VAL A 487 -1.37 -6.19 -18.75
C VAL A 487 -0.16 -6.61 -19.57
N LYS A 488 -0.27 -6.61 -20.90
CA LYS A 488 0.86 -6.99 -21.80
C LYS A 488 2.05 -6.05 -21.66
N GLU A 489 1.79 -4.73 -21.58
CA GLU A 489 2.86 -3.74 -21.34
C GLU A 489 3.52 -3.97 -19.98
N ALA A 490 2.71 -4.26 -18.95
CA ALA A 490 3.21 -4.52 -17.60
C ALA A 490 4.09 -5.78 -17.53
N GLU A 491 3.70 -6.87 -18.20
CA GLU A 491 4.51 -8.10 -18.34
C GLU A 491 5.83 -7.84 -19.06
N GLN A 492 5.80 -7.06 -20.14
CA GLN A 492 7.00 -6.71 -20.89
C GLN A 492 8.01 -5.94 -20.02
N PHE A 493 7.55 -4.95 -19.27
CA PHE A 493 8.42 -4.21 -18.36
C PHE A 493 8.91 -5.04 -17.17
N ALA A 494 8.12 -5.99 -16.66
CA ALA A 494 8.56 -6.88 -15.59
C ALA A 494 9.77 -7.73 -15.99
N GLU A 495 9.81 -8.19 -17.24
CA GLU A 495 10.96 -8.91 -17.80
C GLU A 495 12.20 -8.01 -17.96
N GLU A 496 12.01 -6.78 -18.41
CA GLU A 496 13.10 -5.80 -18.54
C GLU A 496 13.65 -5.39 -17.18
N ASP A 497 12.78 -5.10 -16.23
CA ASP A 497 13.15 -4.72 -14.86
C ASP A 497 13.87 -5.86 -14.13
N LYS A 498 13.46 -7.12 -14.36
CA LYS A 498 14.16 -8.29 -13.83
C LYS A 498 15.58 -8.38 -14.35
N LYS A 499 15.79 -8.22 -15.68
CA LYS A 499 17.13 -8.24 -16.28
C LYS A 499 18.01 -7.11 -15.77
N LYS A 500 17.44 -5.90 -15.61
CA LYS A 500 18.17 -4.75 -15.06
C LYS A 500 18.57 -5.00 -13.61
N ARG A 501 17.68 -5.56 -12.79
CA ARG A 501 17.97 -5.92 -11.41
C ARG A 501 19.08 -6.98 -11.33
N GLU A 502 19.01 -8.03 -12.13
CA GLU A 502 20.06 -9.06 -12.21
C GLU A 502 21.42 -8.44 -12.57
N ALA A 503 21.45 -7.43 -13.45
CA ALA A 503 22.66 -6.70 -13.80
C ALA A 503 23.20 -5.85 -12.65
N VAL A 504 22.33 -5.20 -11.88
CA VAL A 504 22.69 -4.41 -10.68
C VAL A 504 23.21 -5.33 -9.58
N ASP A 505 22.53 -6.43 -9.32
CA ASP A 505 22.94 -7.41 -8.31
C ASP A 505 24.30 -8.02 -8.66
N LEU A 506 24.52 -8.30 -9.95
CA LEU A 506 25.82 -8.76 -10.46
C LEU A 506 26.93 -7.73 -10.21
N LYS A 507 26.69 -6.44 -10.52
CA LYS A 507 27.66 -5.35 -10.25
C LYS A 507 27.98 -5.24 -8.78
N ASN A 508 26.98 -5.22 -7.91
CA ASN A 508 27.14 -5.12 -6.46
C ASN A 508 27.96 -6.30 -5.89
N ASN A 509 27.65 -7.53 -6.32
CA ASN A 509 28.38 -8.72 -5.89
C ASN A 509 29.83 -8.69 -6.39
N ALA A 510 30.07 -8.21 -7.60
CA ALA A 510 31.39 -8.08 -8.17
C ALA A 510 32.24 -7.01 -7.44
N GLU A 511 31.64 -5.86 -7.10
CA GLU A 511 32.29 -4.81 -6.30
C GLU A 511 32.65 -5.34 -4.89
N GLN A 512 31.74 -6.07 -4.26
CA GLN A 512 31.97 -6.67 -2.95
C GLN A 512 33.11 -7.69 -2.99
N LEU A 513 33.17 -8.55 -4.01
CA LEU A 513 34.24 -9.53 -4.19
C LEU A 513 35.59 -8.83 -4.43
N ALA A 514 35.62 -7.78 -5.25
CA ALA A 514 36.84 -6.99 -5.47
C ALA A 514 37.34 -6.39 -4.15
N TYR A 515 36.45 -5.77 -3.37
CA TYR A 515 36.77 -5.18 -2.07
C TYR A 515 37.28 -6.23 -1.06
N GLN A 516 36.61 -7.37 -0.94
CA GLN A 516 37.04 -8.46 -0.05
C GLN A 516 38.41 -9.02 -0.43
N THR A 517 38.67 -9.13 -1.74
CA THR A 517 39.97 -9.58 -2.24
C THR A 517 41.10 -8.57 -1.92
N GLU A 518 40.83 -7.27 -2.07
CA GLU A 518 41.80 -6.23 -1.70
C GLU A 518 42.07 -6.20 -0.20
N GLN A 519 41.04 -6.38 0.63
CA GLN A 519 41.21 -6.53 2.08
C GLN A 519 42.08 -7.75 2.41
N LEU A 520 41.80 -8.90 1.81
CA LEU A 520 42.57 -10.13 2.00
C LEU A 520 44.04 -9.94 1.62
N LEU A 521 44.32 -9.26 0.50
CA LEU A 521 45.68 -8.91 0.05
C LEU A 521 46.37 -7.94 1.01
N SER A 522 45.65 -6.98 1.57
CA SER A 522 46.19 -6.01 2.52
C SER A 522 46.54 -6.64 3.87
N GLU A 523 45.63 -7.49 4.39
CA GLU A 523 45.77 -8.07 5.73
C GLU A 523 46.71 -9.28 5.77
N ASN A 524 46.81 -10.03 4.67
CA ASN A 524 47.56 -11.29 4.61
C ASN A 524 48.60 -11.35 3.48
N GLY A 525 48.94 -10.21 2.89
CA GLY A 525 49.82 -10.13 1.72
C GLY A 525 51.20 -10.80 1.92
N ASP A 526 51.70 -10.85 3.15
CA ASP A 526 52.98 -11.49 3.52
C ASP A 526 52.89 -13.03 3.57
N LYS A 527 51.67 -13.59 3.59
CA LYS A 527 51.44 -15.04 3.65
C LYS A 527 51.21 -15.66 2.27
N PHE A 528 51.14 -14.84 1.23
CA PHE A 528 50.94 -15.31 -0.15
C PHE A 528 52.27 -15.50 -0.87
N THR A 529 52.29 -16.43 -1.83
CA THR A 529 53.41 -16.46 -2.80
C THR A 529 53.36 -15.23 -3.69
N ALA A 530 54.47 -14.79 -4.22
CA ALA A 530 54.53 -13.65 -5.12
C ALA A 530 53.60 -13.84 -6.35
N ASP A 531 53.52 -15.08 -6.86
CA ASP A 531 52.68 -15.45 -8.01
C ASP A 531 51.18 -15.38 -7.66
N ASP A 532 50.75 -15.89 -6.49
CA ASP A 532 49.36 -15.84 -6.06
C ASP A 532 48.89 -14.40 -5.81
N LYS A 533 49.75 -13.58 -5.20
CA LYS A 533 49.49 -12.16 -4.97
C LYS A 533 49.33 -11.40 -6.29
N SER A 534 50.26 -11.55 -7.22
CA SER A 534 50.21 -10.93 -8.54
C SER A 534 49.01 -11.38 -9.35
N ALA A 535 48.62 -12.68 -9.26
CA ALA A 535 47.46 -13.19 -9.92
C ALA A 535 46.15 -12.61 -9.39
N LEU A 536 46.00 -12.46 -8.06
CA LEU A 536 44.81 -11.83 -7.44
C LEU A 536 44.75 -10.34 -7.80
N GLU A 537 45.86 -9.59 -7.70
CA GLU A 537 45.92 -8.17 -8.07
C GLU A 537 45.51 -7.96 -9.55
N THR A 538 45.99 -8.80 -10.45
CA THR A 538 45.63 -8.74 -11.87
C THR A 538 44.16 -8.98 -12.10
N LYS A 539 43.58 -9.97 -11.42
CA LYS A 539 42.15 -10.31 -11.57
C LYS A 539 41.21 -9.27 -10.93
N VAL A 540 41.63 -8.67 -9.80
CA VAL A 540 40.92 -7.53 -9.20
C VAL A 540 40.91 -6.34 -10.15
N ALA A 541 42.06 -6.03 -10.78
CA ALA A 541 42.16 -4.95 -11.75
C ALA A 541 41.27 -5.19 -12.97
N ALA A 542 41.26 -6.43 -13.50
CA ALA A 542 40.41 -6.80 -14.61
C ALA A 542 38.90 -6.70 -14.25
N LEU A 543 38.51 -7.12 -13.05
CA LEU A 543 37.13 -6.97 -12.58
C LEU A 543 36.74 -5.50 -12.42
N LYS A 544 37.60 -4.67 -11.86
CA LYS A 544 37.36 -3.22 -11.73
C LYS A 544 37.27 -2.52 -13.09
N GLU A 545 38.07 -2.94 -14.06
CA GLU A 545 37.96 -2.44 -15.44
C GLU A 545 36.62 -2.85 -16.07
N ALA A 546 36.18 -4.10 -15.91
CA ALA A 546 34.88 -4.57 -16.37
C ALA A 546 33.72 -3.80 -15.73
N LEU A 547 33.81 -3.48 -14.43
CA LEU A 547 32.81 -2.71 -13.67
C LEU A 547 32.67 -1.25 -14.15
N ASN A 548 33.67 -0.67 -14.80
CA ASN A 548 33.56 0.65 -15.41
C ASN A 548 32.69 0.66 -16.70
N GLY A 549 32.36 -0.53 -17.22
CA GLY A 549 31.48 -0.72 -18.37
C GLY A 549 30.10 -1.24 -17.98
N ASP A 550 29.22 -1.35 -18.99
CA ASP A 550 27.85 -1.86 -18.82
C ASP A 550 27.68 -3.29 -19.37
N ASN A 551 28.76 -3.97 -19.75
CA ASN A 551 28.71 -5.32 -20.28
C ASN A 551 28.66 -6.36 -19.16
N THR A 552 27.42 -6.85 -18.88
CA THR A 552 27.15 -7.84 -17.84
C THR A 552 27.90 -9.16 -18.04
N ASP A 553 28.12 -9.62 -19.27
CA ASP A 553 28.86 -10.85 -19.55
C ASP A 553 30.34 -10.70 -19.23
N ALA A 554 30.93 -9.52 -19.51
CA ALA A 554 32.31 -9.23 -19.16
C ALA A 554 32.49 -9.14 -17.63
N ILE A 555 31.55 -8.51 -16.93
CA ILE A 555 31.57 -8.43 -15.45
C ILE A 555 31.47 -9.82 -14.84
N LYS A 556 30.53 -10.64 -15.31
CA LYS A 556 30.33 -12.00 -14.84
C LYS A 556 31.58 -12.87 -15.05
N SER A 557 32.15 -12.83 -16.25
CA SER A 557 33.37 -13.59 -16.55
C SER A 557 34.54 -13.18 -15.66
N ALA A 558 34.74 -11.88 -15.47
CA ALA A 558 35.82 -11.36 -14.59
C ALA A 558 35.56 -11.69 -13.11
N GLN A 559 34.30 -11.67 -12.68
CA GLN A 559 33.89 -12.07 -11.32
C GLN A 559 34.17 -13.55 -11.07
N ASP A 560 33.73 -14.45 -11.97
CA ASP A 560 33.95 -15.89 -11.88
C ASP A 560 35.45 -16.22 -11.85
N ASP A 561 36.25 -15.53 -12.66
CA ASP A 561 37.69 -15.68 -12.72
C ASP A 561 38.39 -15.25 -11.41
N LEU A 562 37.96 -14.13 -10.83
CA LEU A 562 38.48 -13.68 -9.55
C LEU A 562 38.03 -14.61 -8.42
N GLN A 563 36.77 -15.02 -8.40
CA GLN A 563 36.21 -15.90 -7.38
C GLN A 563 36.93 -17.24 -7.32
N ASN A 564 37.18 -17.86 -8.48
CA ASN A 564 37.93 -19.11 -8.56
C ASN A 564 39.34 -18.96 -8.00
N LYS A 565 40.05 -17.89 -8.35
CA LYS A 565 41.40 -17.64 -7.81
C LYS A 565 41.39 -17.30 -6.32
N PHE A 566 40.39 -16.55 -5.87
CA PHE A 566 40.21 -16.23 -4.46
C PHE A 566 39.99 -17.53 -3.61
N TYR A 567 39.17 -18.46 -4.09
CA TYR A 567 39.00 -19.75 -3.41
C TYR A 567 40.27 -20.59 -3.39
N GLU A 568 40.98 -20.68 -4.52
CA GLU A 568 42.25 -21.41 -4.59
C GLU A 568 43.25 -20.90 -3.57
N VAL A 569 43.42 -19.58 -3.51
CA VAL A 569 44.40 -18.94 -2.63
C VAL A 569 43.97 -19.01 -1.16
N SER A 570 42.67 -18.83 -0.88
CA SER A 570 42.13 -18.98 0.48
C SER A 570 42.30 -20.41 1.01
N GLN A 571 42.11 -21.44 0.18
CA GLN A 571 42.40 -22.82 0.57
C GLN A 571 43.88 -23.06 0.90
N LYS A 572 44.80 -22.51 0.11
CA LYS A 572 46.25 -22.60 0.39
C LYS A 572 46.60 -21.92 1.72
N LEU A 573 45.99 -20.77 1.98
CA LEU A 573 46.19 -20.03 3.24
C LEU A 573 45.71 -20.82 4.46
N TYR A 574 44.54 -21.45 4.34
CA TYR A 574 43.99 -22.30 5.38
C TYR A 574 44.85 -23.54 5.65
N GLN A 575 45.33 -24.20 4.59
CA GLN A 575 46.23 -25.36 4.71
C GLN A 575 47.59 -24.96 5.33
N ALA A 576 48.15 -23.80 4.96
CA ALA A 576 49.37 -23.29 5.55
C ALA A 576 49.20 -22.94 7.05
N ALA A 577 48.05 -22.38 7.43
CA ALA A 577 47.73 -22.10 8.83
C ALA A 577 47.57 -23.37 9.67
N GLN A 578 46.96 -24.42 9.12
CA GLN A 578 46.89 -25.74 9.79
C GLN A 578 48.27 -26.39 9.91
N ALA A 579 49.10 -26.32 8.89
CA ALA A 579 50.47 -26.87 8.93
C ALA A 579 51.35 -26.16 9.96
N ALA A 580 51.19 -24.83 10.12
CA ALA A 580 51.90 -24.05 11.14
C ALA A 580 51.46 -24.41 12.57
N GLN A 581 50.16 -24.63 12.80
CA GLN A 581 49.63 -25.11 14.09
C GLN A 581 50.06 -26.55 14.42
N GLY A 582 50.24 -27.41 13.40
CA GLY A 582 50.74 -28.79 13.57
C GLY A 582 52.23 -28.89 13.87
N ALA A 583 53.05 -27.86 13.53
CA ALA A 583 54.46 -27.82 13.79
C ALA A 583 54.81 -27.40 15.23
N ASP A 584 53.98 -26.62 15.91
CA ASP A 584 54.15 -26.24 17.32
C ASP A 584 53.68 -27.31 18.31
N ALA A 585 53.05 -28.42 17.85
CA ALA A 585 52.58 -29.49 18.69
C ALA A 585 53.60 -30.66 18.89
N GLN A 586 54.87 -30.55 18.41
CA GLN A 586 55.92 -31.58 18.59
C GLN A 586 56.85 -31.29 19.73
N GLY A 587 56.38 -30.76 20.84
CA GLY A 587 57.21 -30.42 21.99
C GLY A 587 56.60 -30.69 23.37
N ALA A 588 55.83 -31.80 23.59
CA ALA A 588 55.51 -32.28 24.94
C ALA A 588 55.14 -33.78 24.93
N PRO A 589 55.79 -34.63 25.70
CA PRO A 589 55.41 -36.06 25.77
C PRO A 589 54.35 -36.27 26.87
N GLY A 590 53.23 -36.85 26.51
CA GLY A 590 52.34 -37.52 27.44
C GLY A 590 50.97 -36.90 27.63
N ALA A 591 50.02 -37.28 26.78
CA ALA A 591 48.62 -37.36 27.13
C ALA A 591 47.89 -38.32 26.15
N ASP A 592 47.06 -39.12 26.72
CA ASP A 592 46.23 -40.25 26.25
C ASP A 592 45.49 -40.04 24.90
N PRO A 593 45.48 -41.01 23.98
CA PRO A 593 44.85 -40.86 22.66
C PRO A 593 43.36 -41.25 22.65
N ASN A 594 42.54 -40.62 23.48
CA ASN A 594 41.10 -40.82 23.40
C ASN A 594 40.29 -39.60 23.87
N ALA A 595 40.52 -38.44 23.25
CA ALA A 595 39.63 -37.29 23.36
C ALA A 595 39.21 -36.87 21.95
N GLN A 596 37.96 -37.13 21.62
CA GLN A 596 37.27 -36.73 20.38
C GLN A 596 37.26 -35.22 20.26
N ALA A 597 37.96 -34.69 19.28
CA ALA A 597 37.89 -33.29 18.90
C ALA A 597 36.60 -33.02 18.16
N GLY A 598 35.67 -32.33 18.81
CA GLY A 598 34.57 -31.63 18.17
C GLY A 598 34.98 -30.14 18.01
N GLY A 599 35.24 -29.73 16.81
CA GLY A 599 35.42 -28.33 16.49
C GLY A 599 34.51 -27.99 15.34
N ASP A 600 33.64 -27.03 15.51
CA ASP A 600 33.32 -26.09 14.44
C ASP A 600 32.40 -25.03 15.01
N GLY A 601 32.89 -23.82 15.02
CA GLY A 601 32.17 -22.64 15.43
C GLY A 601 31.24 -22.13 14.32
N TYR A 602 30.06 -22.66 14.28
CA TYR A 602 28.85 -21.95 13.87
C TYR A 602 27.83 -22.17 14.99
N THR A 603 27.46 -21.09 15.66
CA THR A 603 26.39 -21.11 16.65
C THR A 603 25.05 -21.13 15.91
N ASP A 604 24.56 -22.35 15.66
CA ASP A 604 23.12 -22.57 15.50
C ASP A 604 22.47 -22.44 16.88
N ALA A 605 21.44 -21.63 16.96
CA ALA A 605 20.61 -21.50 18.14
C ALA A 605 19.76 -22.76 18.27
N ASP A 606 20.14 -23.67 19.19
CA ASP A 606 19.35 -24.82 19.60
C ASP A 606 18.11 -24.34 20.34
N PHE A 607 16.94 -24.57 19.77
CA PHE A 607 15.67 -24.53 20.46
C PHE A 607 15.45 -25.89 21.14
N THR A 608 15.58 -25.94 22.46
CA THR A 608 15.10 -27.06 23.27
C THR A 608 13.57 -26.96 23.40
N GLU A 609 12.87 -27.99 22.89
CA GLU A 609 11.49 -28.28 23.26
C GLU A 609 11.41 -28.52 24.77
N VAL A 610 10.54 -27.78 25.43
CA VAL A 610 10.12 -28.04 26.82
C VAL A 610 8.77 -28.73 26.73
N ASP A 611 8.74 -30.03 26.93
CA ASP A 611 7.54 -30.79 27.25
C ASP A 611 7.04 -30.36 28.63
N ASP A 612 5.84 -29.81 28.69
CA ASP A 612 5.08 -29.66 29.92
C ASP A 612 3.75 -30.43 29.83
N ASN A 613 3.54 -31.25 30.86
CA ASN A 613 2.35 -32.05 31.16
C ASN A 613 1.04 -31.22 31.24
#